data_e63d8d4d3d55761e2f08563585f4a8ee
#
_entry.id   e63d8d4d3d55761e2f08563585f4a8ee
#
_cell.length_a   1.000
_cell.length_b   1.000
_cell.length_c   1.000
_cell.angle_alpha   90.00
_cell.angle_beta   90.00
_cell.angle_gamma   90.00
#
_symmetry.space_group_name_H-M   'P 1'
#
loop_
_entity.id
_entity.type
_entity.pdbx_description
1 polymer ?
#
loop_
_entity_poly.entity_id
_entity_poly.type
_entity_poly.pdbx_seq_one_letter_code
_entity_poly.pdbx_strand_id
1 'polypeptide(L)'
;MRWKLKPYWVFDIRSFYNKLTDSPSTVFPWKAIWRAKAPRRVSFFVWCVAWNKILTRDNLRLRRLVFVDWCIICCHCGETVDHLLLHCEMAYRLWSFVFITFGLSWVILRSIPDLLFGWWNWLGKHSSQIWNLVSLCILWCIWKERNRRTFEDLDSSSD
;
A
#
# COMPACT_ATOMS: atom_id res chain seq x y z
N MET A 1 -5.02 0.89 38.68
CA MET A 1 -5.28 0.20 37.39
C MET A 1 -5.06 -1.29 37.59
N ARG A 2 -6.05 -2.14 37.34
CA ARG A 2 -5.89 -3.61 37.49
C ARG A 2 -5.47 -4.24 36.16
N TRP A 3 -4.36 -4.98 36.18
CA TRP A 3 -3.84 -5.68 35.00
C TRP A 3 -4.58 -7.01 34.80
N LYS A 4 -5.38 -7.14 33.74
CA LYS A 4 -6.29 -8.27 33.50
C LYS A 4 -5.67 -9.48 32.79
N LEU A 5 -4.41 -9.43 32.42
CA LEU A 5 -3.75 -10.48 31.60
C LEU A 5 -3.04 -11.57 32.41
N LYS A 6 -2.97 -11.42 33.76
CA LYS A 6 -2.42 -12.45 34.67
C LYS A 6 -3.27 -12.61 35.93
N PRO A 7 -3.28 -13.81 36.52
CA PRO A 7 -4.12 -14.10 37.70
C PRO A 7 -3.81 -13.21 38.92
N TYR A 8 -2.60 -12.68 39.00
CA TYR A 8 -2.14 -11.88 40.16
C TYR A 8 -2.27 -10.36 39.98
N TRP A 9 -2.90 -9.89 38.91
CA TRP A 9 -3.18 -8.46 38.65
C TRP A 9 -1.95 -7.52 38.65
N VAL A 10 -0.73 -8.09 38.63
CA VAL A 10 0.52 -7.33 38.59
C VAL A 10 0.90 -7.04 37.13
N PHE A 11 1.21 -5.79 36.84
CA PHE A 11 1.69 -5.38 35.54
C PHE A 11 3.04 -6.04 35.24
N ASP A 12 3.16 -6.64 34.06
CA ASP A 12 4.36 -7.25 33.56
C ASP A 12 4.61 -6.81 32.10
N ILE A 13 5.77 -6.23 31.88
CA ILE A 13 6.19 -5.69 30.57
C ILE A 13 6.12 -6.75 29.48
N ARG A 14 6.51 -7.98 29.79
CA ARG A 14 6.51 -9.09 28.84
C ARG A 14 5.09 -9.47 28.40
N SER A 15 4.15 -9.54 29.35
CA SER A 15 2.74 -9.82 29.04
C SER A 15 2.08 -8.67 28.27
N PHE A 16 2.48 -7.43 28.54
CA PHE A 16 2.03 -6.26 27.79
C PHE A 16 2.57 -6.29 26.35
N TYR A 17 3.87 -6.53 26.18
CA TYR A 17 4.49 -6.65 24.87
C TYR A 17 3.87 -7.78 24.05
N ASN A 18 3.71 -8.97 24.65
CA ASN A 18 3.04 -10.09 23.99
C ASN A 18 1.61 -9.72 23.57
N LYS A 19 0.85 -8.99 24.40
CA LYS A 19 -0.51 -8.55 24.03
C LYS A 19 -0.53 -7.52 22.92
N LEU A 20 0.49 -6.67 22.83
CA LEU A 20 0.65 -5.75 21.70
C LEU A 20 1.06 -6.49 20.41
N THR A 21 1.82 -7.57 20.55
CA THR A 21 2.25 -8.41 19.42
C THR A 21 1.24 -9.52 19.09
N ASP A 22 0.36 -9.89 20.00
CA ASP A 22 -0.81 -10.77 19.81
C ASP A 22 -1.95 -10.07 19.04
N SER A 23 -1.64 -9.17 18.14
CA SER A 23 -2.59 -8.80 17.08
C SER A 23 -3.06 -10.08 16.40
N PRO A 24 -4.38 -10.25 16.11
CA PRO A 24 -4.83 -11.33 15.26
C PRO A 24 -3.89 -11.35 14.07
N SER A 25 -3.31 -12.50 13.76
CA SER A 25 -2.28 -12.67 12.75
C SER A 25 -2.77 -12.08 11.44
N THR A 26 -2.60 -10.78 11.29
CA THR A 26 -2.76 -10.13 10.00
C THR A 26 -1.65 -10.73 9.17
N VAL A 27 -2.03 -11.71 8.38
CA VAL A 27 -1.12 -12.34 7.43
C VAL A 27 -0.58 -11.19 6.58
N PHE A 28 0.68 -10.83 6.80
CA PHE A 28 1.30 -9.69 6.11
C PHE A 28 2.07 -10.19 4.87
N PRO A 29 2.00 -9.52 3.71
CA PRO A 29 2.57 -10.00 2.45
C PRO A 29 4.11 -9.86 2.36
N TRP A 30 4.85 -10.33 3.37
CA TRP A 30 6.32 -10.22 3.46
C TRP A 30 7.05 -10.72 2.23
N LYS A 31 6.59 -11.86 1.70
CA LYS A 31 7.26 -12.50 0.55
C LYS A 31 7.12 -11.64 -0.70
N ALA A 32 5.94 -11.10 -0.96
CA ALA A 32 5.69 -10.24 -2.10
C ALA A 32 6.54 -8.97 -2.08
N ILE A 33 6.80 -8.42 -0.89
CA ILE A 33 7.53 -7.16 -0.71
C ILE A 33 9.05 -7.39 -0.71
N TRP A 34 9.54 -8.35 0.09
CA TRP A 34 10.96 -8.44 0.39
C TRP A 34 11.72 -9.51 -0.41
N ARG A 35 11.01 -10.47 -1.02
CA ARG A 35 11.63 -11.46 -1.93
C ARG A 35 11.58 -11.06 -3.40
N ALA A 36 10.76 -10.08 -3.76
CA ALA A 36 10.84 -9.47 -5.07
C ALA A 36 12.20 -8.74 -5.21
N LYS A 37 12.86 -8.90 -6.36
CA LYS A 37 14.17 -8.26 -6.62
C LYS A 37 14.02 -6.77 -6.97
N ALA A 38 13.25 -6.05 -6.18
CA ALA A 38 13.06 -4.60 -6.32
C ALA A 38 14.16 -3.81 -5.58
N PRO A 39 14.46 -2.58 -6.01
CA PRO A 39 15.31 -1.68 -5.24
C PRO A 39 14.75 -1.48 -3.81
N ARG A 40 15.62 -1.42 -2.81
CA ARG A 40 15.21 -1.33 -1.39
C ARG A 40 14.23 -0.20 -1.10
N ARG A 41 14.40 0.96 -1.76
CA ARG A 41 13.48 2.11 -1.64
C ARG A 41 12.05 1.78 -2.09
N VAL A 42 11.90 0.96 -3.14
CA VAL A 42 10.60 0.52 -3.66
C VAL A 42 9.96 -0.47 -2.71
N SER A 43 10.72 -1.48 -2.24
CA SER A 43 10.22 -2.45 -1.25
C SER A 43 9.80 -1.77 0.05
N PHE A 44 10.58 -0.80 0.53
CA PHE A 44 10.23 -0.03 1.73
C PHE A 44 8.95 0.80 1.52
N PHE A 45 8.82 1.45 0.36
CA PHE A 45 7.61 2.17 0.01
C PHE A 45 6.39 1.23 0.03
N VAL A 46 6.46 0.08 -0.65
CA VAL A 46 5.34 -0.89 -0.69
C VAL A 46 5.04 -1.46 0.70
N TRP A 47 6.05 -1.62 1.54
CA TRP A 47 5.85 -1.96 2.94
C TRP A 47 5.03 -0.88 3.68
N CYS A 48 5.34 0.40 3.51
CA CYS A 48 4.55 1.50 4.06
C CYS A 48 3.12 1.52 3.49
N VAL A 49 2.97 1.24 2.20
CA VAL A 49 1.67 1.12 1.51
C VAL A 49 0.82 0.03 2.14
N ALA A 50 1.39 -1.17 2.34
CA ALA A 50 0.68 -2.31 2.92
C ALA A 50 0.21 -2.04 4.37
N TRP A 51 0.89 -1.14 5.08
CA TRP A 51 0.47 -0.67 6.41
C TRP A 51 -0.44 0.57 6.36
N ASN A 52 -0.84 1.03 5.18
CA ASN A 52 -1.61 2.28 5.02
C ASN A 52 -0.92 3.50 5.68
N LYS A 53 0.40 3.62 5.52
CA LYS A 53 1.22 4.65 6.19
C LYS A 53 1.87 5.67 5.26
N ILE A 54 1.57 5.64 3.96
CA ILE A 54 2.00 6.66 3.02
C ILE A 54 1.19 7.96 3.19
N LEU A 55 1.74 9.08 2.74
CA LEU A 55 1.14 10.41 2.93
C LEU A 55 0.09 10.72 1.86
N THR A 56 -0.96 9.91 1.79
CA THR A 56 -2.17 10.21 1.05
C THR A 56 -2.98 11.30 1.76
N ARG A 57 -3.90 11.95 1.04
CA ARG A 57 -4.67 13.07 1.60
C ARG A 57 -5.54 12.66 2.79
N ASP A 58 -6.11 11.46 2.79
CA ASP A 58 -6.83 10.92 3.94
C ASP A 58 -5.92 10.78 5.18
N ASN A 59 -4.69 10.26 5.01
CA ASN A 59 -3.70 10.16 6.09
C ASN A 59 -3.21 11.54 6.56
N LEU A 60 -3.06 12.51 5.66
CA LEU A 60 -2.72 13.90 6.00
C LEU A 60 -3.87 14.59 6.73
N ARG A 61 -5.12 14.34 6.32
CA ARG A 61 -6.32 14.86 6.99
C ARG A 61 -6.45 14.32 8.40
N LEU A 62 -6.19 13.03 8.62
CA LEU A 62 -6.15 12.45 9.96
C LEU A 62 -5.11 13.13 10.88
N ARG A 63 -4.02 13.66 10.29
CA ARG A 63 -2.98 14.44 10.98
C ARG A 63 -3.29 15.94 11.06
N ARG A 64 -4.46 16.39 10.58
CA ARG A 64 -4.89 17.80 10.51
C ARG A 64 -3.98 18.70 9.66
N LEU A 65 -3.26 18.13 8.70
CA LEU A 65 -2.34 18.86 7.81
C LEU A 65 -3.00 19.33 6.51
N VAL A 66 -4.08 18.68 6.08
CA VAL A 66 -4.81 18.99 4.83
C VAL A 66 -6.32 18.88 5.09
N PHE A 67 -7.10 19.77 4.49
CA PHE A 67 -8.58 19.76 4.60
C PHE A 67 -9.26 19.16 3.38
N VAL A 68 -8.60 19.16 2.24
CA VAL A 68 -9.11 18.65 0.97
C VAL A 68 -8.70 17.19 0.81
N ASP A 69 -9.65 16.33 0.46
CA ASP A 69 -9.44 14.88 0.43
C ASP A 69 -9.57 14.22 -0.95
N TRP A 70 -9.90 14.97 -2.00
CA TRP A 70 -10.00 14.37 -3.34
C TRP A 70 -8.64 13.91 -3.90
N CYS A 71 -8.68 12.85 -4.68
CA CYS A 71 -7.52 12.32 -5.37
C CYS A 71 -6.99 13.30 -6.41
N ILE A 72 -5.69 13.65 -6.33
CA ILE A 72 -5.06 14.58 -7.28
C ILE A 72 -5.01 14.03 -8.72
N ILE A 73 -5.14 12.72 -8.89
CA ILE A 73 -5.06 12.09 -10.21
C ILE A 73 -6.41 12.15 -10.93
N CYS A 74 -7.51 11.76 -10.29
CA CYS A 74 -8.83 11.73 -10.91
C CYS A 74 -9.71 12.93 -10.58
N CYS A 75 -9.39 13.69 -9.54
CA CYS A 75 -10.12 14.88 -9.07
C CYS A 75 -11.61 14.65 -8.70
N HIS A 76 -12.03 13.39 -8.51
CA HIS A 76 -13.44 13.04 -8.28
C HIS A 76 -13.67 12.37 -6.92
N CYS A 77 -12.79 11.47 -6.49
CA CYS A 77 -12.99 10.65 -5.32
C CYS A 77 -11.99 11.00 -4.21
N GLY A 78 -12.29 10.63 -2.97
CA GLY A 78 -11.35 10.76 -1.86
C GLY A 78 -10.04 9.99 -2.10
N GLU A 79 -8.91 10.59 -1.74
CA GLU A 79 -7.59 9.98 -1.91
C GLU A 79 -7.27 9.08 -0.71
N THR A 80 -7.67 7.81 -0.78
CA THR A 80 -7.18 6.74 0.09
C THR A 80 -6.07 5.96 -0.60
N VAL A 81 -5.31 5.16 0.16
CA VAL A 81 -4.23 4.33 -0.41
C VAL A 81 -4.77 3.37 -1.46
N ASP A 82 -5.87 2.66 -1.15
CA ASP A 82 -6.46 1.69 -2.06
C ASP A 82 -7.10 2.38 -3.27
N HIS A 83 -7.78 3.54 -3.09
CA HIS A 83 -8.28 4.30 -4.22
C HIS A 83 -7.14 4.73 -5.16
N LEU A 84 -6.15 5.42 -4.62
CA LEU A 84 -5.05 5.99 -5.40
C LEU A 84 -4.30 4.92 -6.22
N LEU A 85 -4.00 3.79 -5.60
CA LEU A 85 -3.09 2.79 -6.15
C LEU A 85 -3.79 1.63 -6.89
N LEU A 86 -5.10 1.42 -6.67
CA LEU A 86 -5.86 0.35 -7.30
C LEU A 86 -7.09 0.84 -8.07
N HIS A 87 -7.92 1.70 -7.44
CA HIS A 87 -9.27 1.98 -7.90
C HIS A 87 -9.41 3.31 -8.65
N CYS A 88 -8.42 4.20 -8.57
CA CYS A 88 -8.37 5.41 -9.39
C CYS A 88 -8.36 5.01 -10.87
N GLU A 89 -9.10 5.75 -11.72
CA GLU A 89 -9.23 5.45 -13.16
C GLU A 89 -7.86 5.26 -13.84
N MET A 90 -6.89 6.11 -13.56
CA MET A 90 -5.54 5.98 -14.09
C MET A 90 -4.82 4.72 -13.60
N ALA A 91 -4.96 4.41 -12.30
CA ALA A 91 -4.40 3.18 -11.73
C ALA A 91 -5.04 1.95 -12.38
N TYR A 92 -6.39 1.95 -12.50
CA TYR A 92 -7.14 0.87 -13.13
C TYR A 92 -6.70 0.63 -14.57
N ARG A 93 -6.53 1.68 -15.38
CA ARG A 93 -6.04 1.57 -16.77
C ARG A 93 -4.64 0.97 -16.84
N LEU A 94 -3.74 1.38 -15.94
CA LEU A 94 -2.38 0.84 -15.88
C LEU A 94 -2.36 -0.64 -15.49
N TRP A 95 -3.15 -1.03 -14.48
CA TRP A 95 -3.31 -2.43 -14.09
C TRP A 95 -3.88 -3.27 -15.21
N SER A 96 -4.96 -2.79 -15.87
CA SER A 96 -5.59 -3.46 -17.00
C SER A 96 -4.62 -3.67 -18.17
N PHE A 97 -3.83 -2.64 -18.50
CA PHE A 97 -2.80 -2.74 -19.53
C PHE A 97 -1.78 -3.86 -19.23
N VAL A 98 -1.33 -3.94 -17.98
CA VAL A 98 -0.39 -4.98 -17.55
C VAL A 98 -1.03 -6.37 -17.63
N PHE A 99 -2.27 -6.54 -17.16
CA PHE A 99 -2.95 -7.84 -17.25
C PHE A 99 -3.12 -8.29 -18.69
N ILE A 100 -3.53 -7.39 -19.58
CA ILE A 100 -3.66 -7.68 -21.02
C ILE A 100 -2.31 -8.07 -21.60
N THR A 101 -1.23 -7.35 -21.26
CA THR A 101 0.13 -7.64 -21.76
C THR A 101 0.63 -9.02 -21.34
N PHE A 102 0.26 -9.49 -20.15
CA PHE A 102 0.56 -10.84 -19.68
C PHE A 102 -0.47 -11.90 -20.11
N GLY A 103 -1.51 -11.52 -20.87
CA GLY A 103 -2.57 -12.44 -21.31
C GLY A 103 -3.43 -12.98 -20.17
N LEU A 104 -3.60 -12.21 -19.11
CA LEU A 104 -4.30 -12.63 -17.91
C LEU A 104 -5.66 -11.94 -17.77
N SER A 105 -6.68 -12.70 -17.37
CA SER A 105 -7.91 -12.18 -16.82
C SER A 105 -7.76 -12.07 -15.32
N TRP A 106 -7.78 -10.84 -14.78
CA TRP A 106 -7.60 -10.59 -13.36
C TRP A 106 -8.68 -9.64 -12.85
N VAL A 107 -9.14 -9.87 -11.64
CA VAL A 107 -10.03 -8.97 -10.92
C VAL A 107 -9.19 -8.13 -9.97
N ILE A 108 -9.32 -6.81 -10.04
CA ILE A 108 -8.65 -5.91 -9.09
C ILE A 108 -9.24 -6.17 -7.70
N LEU A 109 -8.36 -6.52 -6.78
CA LEU A 109 -8.72 -6.86 -5.41
C LEU A 109 -9.05 -5.59 -4.61
N ARG A 110 -9.74 -5.79 -3.49
CA ARG A 110 -10.27 -4.69 -2.67
C ARG A 110 -9.18 -3.84 -2.03
N SER A 111 -8.08 -4.45 -1.63
CA SER A 111 -7.01 -3.80 -0.89
C SER A 111 -5.62 -4.15 -1.41
N ILE A 112 -4.64 -3.31 -1.11
CA ILE A 112 -3.24 -3.57 -1.45
C ILE A 112 -2.70 -4.86 -0.81
N PRO A 113 -2.93 -5.15 0.47
CA PRO A 113 -2.50 -6.42 1.03
C PRO A 113 -3.06 -7.63 0.28
N ASP A 114 -4.36 -7.62 -0.05
CA ASP A 114 -5.00 -8.70 -0.82
C ASP A 114 -4.35 -8.86 -2.20
N LEU A 115 -4.10 -7.74 -2.89
CA LEU A 115 -3.39 -7.74 -4.17
C LEU A 115 -2.01 -8.40 -4.03
N LEU A 116 -1.20 -7.99 -3.06
CA LEU A 116 0.15 -8.51 -2.88
C LEU A 116 0.15 -10.00 -2.52
N PHE A 117 -0.84 -10.48 -1.76
CA PHE A 117 -1.01 -11.91 -1.48
C PHE A 117 -1.38 -12.70 -2.73
N GLY A 118 -2.40 -12.26 -3.48
CA GLY A 118 -2.83 -12.92 -4.69
C GLY A 118 -1.80 -12.88 -5.81
N TRP A 119 -0.99 -11.82 -5.85
CA TRP A 119 0.03 -11.60 -6.87
C TRP A 119 1.24 -12.53 -6.74
N TRP A 120 1.65 -12.83 -5.51
CA TRP A 120 2.88 -13.53 -5.23
C TRP A 120 2.93 -14.94 -5.86
N ASN A 121 3.88 -15.15 -6.78
CA ASN A 121 4.11 -16.42 -7.48
C ASN A 121 2.92 -16.94 -8.30
N TRP A 122 1.96 -16.11 -8.69
CA TRP A 122 0.81 -16.51 -9.48
C TRP A 122 1.20 -17.25 -10.80
N LEU A 123 2.20 -16.75 -11.51
CA LEU A 123 2.69 -17.35 -12.76
C LEU A 123 3.64 -18.55 -12.57
N GLY A 124 3.75 -19.10 -11.35
CA GLY A 124 4.64 -20.22 -11.06
C GLY A 124 6.10 -19.81 -10.88
N LYS A 125 6.96 -20.80 -10.58
CA LYS A 125 8.34 -20.53 -10.12
C LYS A 125 9.26 -19.90 -11.17
N HIS A 126 9.10 -20.26 -12.47
CA HIS A 126 10.01 -19.80 -13.53
C HIS A 126 9.74 -18.37 -14.01
N SER A 127 8.49 -17.94 -14.10
CA SER A 127 8.12 -16.60 -14.58
C SER A 127 7.93 -15.58 -13.42
N SER A 128 8.11 -16.04 -12.18
CA SER A 128 7.75 -15.26 -10.98
C SER A 128 8.66 -14.08 -10.69
N GLN A 129 9.91 -14.05 -11.18
CA GLN A 129 10.83 -12.96 -10.80
C GLN A 129 10.39 -11.61 -11.39
N ILE A 130 10.12 -11.56 -12.69
CA ILE A 130 9.63 -10.35 -13.36
C ILE A 130 8.21 -10.05 -12.86
N TRP A 131 7.35 -11.05 -12.82
CA TRP A 131 5.97 -10.93 -12.35
C TRP A 131 5.89 -10.30 -10.96
N ASN A 132 6.63 -10.83 -9.99
CA ASN A 132 6.64 -10.32 -8.63
C ASN A 132 7.18 -8.89 -8.52
N LEU A 133 8.03 -8.46 -9.46
CA LEU A 133 8.55 -7.10 -9.52
C LEU A 133 7.52 -6.11 -10.08
N VAL A 134 6.69 -6.54 -11.04
CA VAL A 134 5.76 -5.67 -11.78
C VAL A 134 4.81 -4.95 -10.83
N SER A 135 4.20 -5.64 -9.87
CA SER A 135 3.27 -5.02 -8.91
C SER A 135 3.93 -3.90 -8.11
N LEU A 136 5.16 -4.11 -7.64
CA LEU A 136 5.91 -3.10 -6.89
C LEU A 136 6.24 -1.89 -7.77
N CYS A 137 6.61 -2.13 -9.03
CA CYS A 137 6.90 -1.07 -9.99
C CYS A 137 5.66 -0.23 -10.30
N ILE A 138 4.51 -0.86 -10.52
CA ILE A 138 3.25 -0.14 -10.79
C ILE A 138 2.90 0.77 -9.62
N LEU A 139 2.87 0.24 -8.39
CA LEU A 139 2.58 1.01 -7.19
C LEU A 139 3.52 2.20 -7.04
N TRP A 140 4.82 1.99 -7.30
CA TRP A 140 5.82 3.06 -7.26
C TRP A 140 5.63 4.11 -8.35
N CYS A 141 5.29 3.71 -9.58
CA CYS A 141 5.05 4.64 -10.69
C CYS A 141 3.82 5.52 -10.44
N ILE A 142 2.71 4.94 -9.96
CA ILE A 142 1.51 5.70 -9.61
C ILE A 142 1.83 6.71 -8.50
N TRP A 143 2.56 6.30 -7.46
CA TRP A 143 2.96 7.18 -6.37
C TRP A 143 3.87 8.33 -6.83
N LYS A 144 4.82 8.05 -7.73
CA LYS A 144 5.66 9.09 -8.31
C LYS A 144 4.84 10.11 -9.11
N GLU A 145 3.93 9.64 -9.94
CA GLU A 145 3.07 10.50 -10.75
C GLU A 145 2.16 11.38 -9.86
N ARG A 146 1.59 10.78 -8.81
CA ARG A 146 0.82 11.53 -7.81
C ARG A 146 1.64 12.65 -7.17
N ASN A 147 2.88 12.35 -6.76
CA ASN A 147 3.76 13.33 -6.15
C ASN A 147 4.20 14.40 -7.15
N ARG A 148 4.49 14.01 -8.38
CA ARG A 148 4.80 14.96 -9.46
C ARG A 148 3.68 15.99 -9.59
N ARG A 149 2.44 15.55 -9.75
CA ARG A 149 1.28 16.47 -9.86
C ARG A 149 1.08 17.32 -8.60
N THR A 150 1.31 16.77 -7.43
CA THR A 150 1.13 17.50 -6.17
C THR A 150 2.12 18.64 -6.00
N PHE A 151 3.37 18.47 -6.45
CA PHE A 151 4.44 19.44 -6.19
C PHE A 151 4.72 20.36 -7.38
N GLU A 152 4.55 19.88 -8.62
CA GLU A 152 4.71 20.73 -9.82
C GLU A 152 3.55 21.74 -9.96
N ASP A 153 2.31 21.36 -9.59
CA ASP A 153 1.17 22.30 -9.60
C ASP A 153 1.31 23.44 -8.56
N LEU A 154 2.11 23.23 -7.49
CA LEU A 154 2.40 24.29 -6.51
C LEU A 154 3.40 25.33 -7.04
N ASP A 155 4.36 24.89 -7.86
CA ASP A 155 5.36 25.80 -8.46
C ASP A 155 4.75 26.69 -9.55
N SER A 156 3.72 26.20 -10.27
CA SER A 156 3.04 26.96 -11.32
C SER A 156 2.04 28.01 -10.80
N SER A 157 1.68 27.98 -9.53
CA SER A 157 0.74 28.93 -8.89
C SER A 157 1.46 30.04 -8.11
N SER A 158 2.78 30.14 -8.22
CA SER A 158 3.62 31.11 -7.48
C SER A 158 4.19 32.24 -8.35
N ASP A 159 3.72 32.36 -9.60
CA ASP A 159 4.05 33.49 -10.52
C ASP A 159 2.92 34.50 -10.64
#